data_4d3a538dca2bdb0d7d8aebb73b89a2b4
#
_entry.id   4d3a538dca2bdb0d7d8aebb73b89a2b4
#
_cell.length_a   1.000
_cell.length_b   1.000
_cell.length_c   1.000
_cell.angle_alpha   90.00
_cell.angle_beta   90.00
_cell.angle_gamma   90.00
#
_symmetry.space_group_name_H-M   'P 1'
#
loop_
_entity.id
_entity.type
_entity.pdbx_description
1 polymer ?
#
loop_
_entity_poly.entity_id
_entity_poly.type
_entity_poly.pdbx_seq_one_letter_code
_entity_poly.pdbx_strand_id
1 'polypeptide(L)'
;MVKHQTYNDGVLKYYKVAPKYNEAKKKIGKENTYLGKLNYEEETKRQQDYDFAEANSKKLDIKVKTPKVPFDTEYLVEIKGEYYECYLCEDSDKFSNYLYLQKVKL
;
A
#
# COMPACT_ATOMS: atom_id res chain seq x y z
N MET A 1 -19.44 -19.42 16.50
CA MET A 1 -19.73 -18.60 15.33
C MET A 1 -18.44 -18.22 14.63
N VAL A 2 -18.33 -18.56 13.37
CA VAL A 2 -17.15 -18.21 12.60
C VAL A 2 -17.26 -16.76 12.17
N LYS A 3 -16.29 -15.95 12.58
CA LYS A 3 -16.24 -14.55 12.18
C LYS A 3 -15.54 -14.47 10.82
N HIS A 4 -16.26 -14.11 9.80
CA HIS A 4 -15.68 -13.90 8.48
C HIS A 4 -15.01 -12.53 8.43
N GLN A 5 -13.79 -12.53 7.92
CA GLN A 5 -13.11 -11.28 7.60
C GLN A 5 -13.75 -10.70 6.35
N THR A 6 -14.28 -9.49 6.46
CA THR A 6 -14.86 -8.78 5.31
C THR A 6 -14.02 -7.54 5.02
N TYR A 7 -13.74 -7.31 3.76
CA TYR A 7 -12.96 -6.17 3.28
C TYR A 7 -13.89 -5.35 2.39
N ASN A 8 -14.77 -4.58 3.03
CA ASN A 8 -15.93 -3.99 2.36
C ASN A 8 -15.80 -2.52 1.96
N ASP A 9 -14.66 -1.89 2.24
CA ASP A 9 -14.51 -0.45 1.97
C ASP A 9 -14.15 -0.14 0.53
N GLY A 10 -13.75 -1.14 -0.23
CA GLY A 10 -13.48 -0.97 -1.64
C GLY A 10 -12.41 -1.90 -2.17
N VAL A 11 -11.91 -1.56 -3.33
CA VAL A 11 -10.85 -2.33 -4.01
C VAL A 11 -9.68 -1.39 -4.28
N LEU A 12 -8.49 -1.80 -3.86
CA LEU A 12 -7.25 -1.12 -4.23
C LEU A 12 -6.57 -1.88 -5.35
N LYS A 13 -5.79 -1.16 -6.15
CA LYS A 13 -4.90 -1.74 -7.15
C LYS A 13 -3.48 -1.49 -6.71
N TYR A 14 -2.56 -2.41 -7.03
CA TYR A 14 -1.16 -2.21 -6.67
C TYR A 14 -0.25 -2.51 -7.83
N TYR A 15 0.86 -1.79 -7.87
CA TYR A 15 1.79 -1.77 -8.99
C TYR A 15 3.22 -1.89 -8.48
N LYS A 16 4.05 -2.57 -9.26
CA LYS A 16 5.49 -2.55 -9.05
C LYS A 16 6.05 -1.35 -9.81
N VAL A 17 6.85 -0.54 -9.11
CA VAL A 17 7.49 0.64 -9.70
C VAL A 17 8.95 0.28 -10.00
N ALA A 18 9.35 0.51 -11.25
CA ALA A 18 10.73 0.24 -11.68
C ALA A 18 11.24 1.41 -12.52
N PRO A 19 12.56 1.68 -12.50
CA PRO A 19 13.12 2.70 -13.37
C PRO A 19 13.00 2.24 -14.83
N LYS A 20 12.68 3.20 -15.71
CA LYS A 20 12.61 2.97 -17.14
C LYS A 20 13.86 3.54 -17.80
N TYR A 21 14.51 2.75 -18.66
CA TYR A 21 15.73 3.13 -19.35
C TYR A 21 15.49 3.19 -20.85
N ASN A 22 16.22 4.12 -21.51
CA ASN A 22 16.20 4.16 -22.98
C ASN A 22 17.27 3.19 -23.55
N GLU A 23 17.40 3.15 -24.88
CA GLU A 23 18.36 2.27 -25.56
C GLU A 23 19.81 2.55 -25.17
N ALA A 24 20.12 3.77 -24.76
CA ALA A 24 21.45 4.16 -24.27
C ALA A 24 21.65 3.84 -22.78
N LYS A 25 20.71 3.10 -22.17
CA LYS A 25 20.70 2.74 -20.75
C LYS A 25 20.67 3.94 -19.82
N LYS A 26 20.13 5.06 -20.30
CA LYS A 26 19.93 6.27 -19.51
C LYS A 26 18.53 6.26 -18.91
N LYS A 27 18.43 6.53 -17.61
CA LYS A 27 17.15 6.58 -16.91
C LYS A 27 16.27 7.72 -17.46
N ILE A 28 15.10 7.37 -17.98
CA ILE A 28 14.16 8.33 -18.57
C ILE A 28 12.84 8.45 -17.82
N GLY A 29 12.72 7.79 -16.68
CA GLY A 29 11.52 7.86 -15.85
C GLY A 29 11.27 6.58 -15.09
N LYS A 30 10.01 6.39 -14.69
CA LYS A 30 9.57 5.19 -13.96
C LYS A 30 8.47 4.50 -14.72
N GLU A 31 8.42 3.20 -14.59
CA GLU A 31 7.38 2.36 -15.19
C GLU A 31 6.62 1.64 -14.09
N ASN A 32 5.29 1.71 -14.16
CA ASN A 32 4.42 1.04 -13.21
C ASN A 32 3.84 -0.21 -13.85
N THR A 33 4.11 -1.36 -13.25
CA THR A 33 3.59 -2.63 -13.73
C THR A 33 2.45 -3.08 -12.82
N TYR A 34 1.27 -3.24 -13.38
CA TYR A 34 0.09 -3.70 -12.64
C TYR A 34 0.32 -5.11 -12.12
N LEU A 35 0.13 -5.30 -10.81
CA LEU A 35 0.31 -6.58 -10.17
C LEU A 35 -1.00 -7.25 -9.80
N GLY A 36 -1.99 -6.47 -9.40
CA GLY A 36 -3.27 -7.04 -9.00
C GLY A 36 -4.15 -6.05 -8.27
N LYS A 37 -5.26 -6.56 -7.77
CA LYS A 37 -6.20 -5.80 -6.97
C LYS A 37 -6.57 -6.58 -5.71
N LEU A 38 -6.87 -5.86 -4.64
CA LEU A 38 -7.27 -6.44 -3.36
C LEU A 38 -8.47 -5.68 -2.82
N ASN A 39 -9.40 -6.41 -2.23
CA ASN A 39 -10.43 -5.79 -1.42
C ASN A 39 -9.77 -5.30 -0.13
N TYR A 40 -10.22 -4.18 0.41
CA TYR A 40 -9.64 -3.63 1.62
C TYR A 40 -10.70 -3.14 2.59
N GLU A 41 -10.29 -3.02 3.84
CA GLU A 41 -11.05 -2.39 4.92
C GLU A 41 -10.18 -1.29 5.50
N GLU A 42 -10.72 -0.06 5.59
CA GLU A 42 -10.00 1.04 6.20
C GLU A 42 -9.97 0.87 7.70
N GLU A 43 -8.79 1.01 8.30
CA GLU A 43 -8.57 0.81 9.72
C GLU A 43 -8.35 2.12 10.45
N THR A 44 -8.68 2.12 11.73
CA THR A 44 -8.45 3.27 12.60
C THR A 44 -6.95 3.45 12.82
N LYS A 45 -6.48 4.69 12.66
CA LYS A 45 -5.10 5.06 12.94
C LYS A 45 -4.94 5.28 14.44
N ARG A 46 -3.96 4.60 15.05
CA ARG A 46 -3.66 4.72 16.48
C ARG A 46 -2.52 5.71 16.68
N GLN A 47 -2.37 6.24 17.90
CA GLN A 47 -1.29 7.17 18.20
C GLN A 47 0.08 6.56 17.86
N GLN A 48 0.30 5.31 18.19
CA GLN A 48 1.56 4.62 17.88
C GLN A 48 1.83 4.52 16.40
N ASP A 49 0.78 4.47 15.57
CA ASP A 49 0.94 4.44 14.10
C ASP A 49 1.45 5.80 13.59
N TYR A 50 0.94 6.90 14.16
CA TYR A 50 1.43 8.23 13.84
C TYR A 50 2.87 8.45 14.34
N ASP A 51 3.18 7.95 15.53
CA ASP A 51 4.53 8.07 16.11
C ASP A 51 5.55 7.33 15.25
N PHE A 52 5.20 6.15 14.76
CA PHE A 52 6.06 5.39 13.84
C PHE A 52 6.28 6.15 12.54
N ALA A 53 5.22 6.71 11.95
CA ALA A 53 5.32 7.47 10.70
C ALA A 53 6.24 8.68 10.87
N GLU A 54 6.06 9.44 11.95
CA GLU A 54 6.87 10.62 12.24
C GLU A 54 8.34 10.24 12.45
N ALA A 55 8.61 9.16 13.19
CA ALA A 55 9.98 8.69 13.44
C ALA A 55 10.69 8.28 12.15
N ASN A 56 9.95 7.91 11.11
CA ASN A 56 10.49 7.51 9.81
C ASN A 56 10.34 8.59 8.74
N SER A 57 10.01 9.81 9.12
CA SER A 57 9.78 10.95 8.22
C SER A 57 8.70 10.65 7.17
N LYS A 58 7.67 9.93 7.59
CA LYS A 58 6.52 9.57 6.75
C LYS A 58 5.25 10.19 7.29
N LYS A 59 4.22 10.25 6.45
CA LYS A 59 2.91 10.72 6.83
C LYS A 59 1.92 9.57 6.68
N LEU A 60 1.14 9.31 7.71
CA LEU A 60 0.11 8.27 7.64
C LEU A 60 -1.20 8.89 7.16
N ASP A 61 -1.49 8.72 5.88
CA ASP A 61 -2.72 9.23 5.28
C ASP A 61 -3.87 8.24 5.40
N ILE A 62 -3.59 6.95 5.18
CA ILE A 62 -4.60 5.90 5.29
C ILE A 62 -3.95 4.60 5.75
N LYS A 63 -4.65 3.87 6.59
CA LYS A 63 -4.27 2.54 7.05
C LYS A 63 -5.35 1.57 6.61
N VAL A 64 -4.97 0.52 5.90
CA VAL A 64 -5.95 -0.46 5.39
C VAL A 64 -5.57 -1.87 5.79
N LYS A 65 -6.57 -2.73 5.89
CA LYS A 65 -6.44 -4.15 6.12
C LYS A 65 -6.82 -4.89 4.83
N THR A 66 -5.95 -5.79 4.40
CA THR A 66 -6.16 -6.56 3.16
C THR A 66 -5.99 -8.05 3.42
N PRO A 67 -6.49 -8.91 2.53
CA PRO A 67 -6.14 -10.33 2.58
C PRO A 67 -4.63 -10.50 2.51
N LYS A 68 -4.12 -11.55 3.16
CA LYS A 68 -2.69 -11.81 3.19
C LYS A 68 -2.20 -12.31 1.84
N VAL A 69 -1.38 -11.50 1.20
CA VAL A 69 -0.69 -11.83 -0.05
C VAL A 69 0.75 -11.33 0.08
N PRO A 70 1.68 -11.84 -0.72
CA PRO A 70 3.02 -11.26 -0.77
C PRO A 70 2.94 -9.80 -1.18
N PHE A 71 3.38 -8.90 -0.32
CA PHE A 71 3.29 -7.46 -0.56
C PHE A 71 4.59 -6.79 -0.14
N ASP A 72 5.13 -5.99 -1.05
CA ASP A 72 6.39 -5.27 -0.84
C ASP A 72 6.11 -3.81 -0.53
N THR A 73 6.90 -3.23 0.36
CA THR A 73 6.77 -1.82 0.73
C THR A 73 7.14 -0.85 -0.41
N GLU A 74 7.70 -1.36 -1.51
CA GLU A 74 8.01 -0.51 -2.66
C GLU A 74 6.86 -0.41 -3.65
N TYR A 75 5.76 -1.09 -3.40
CA TYR A 75 4.62 -1.06 -4.32
C TYR A 75 3.85 0.25 -4.23
N LEU A 76 3.35 0.67 -5.39
CA LEU A 76 2.43 1.80 -5.50
C LEU A 76 1.02 1.28 -5.36
N VAL A 77 0.21 1.96 -4.56
CA VAL A 77 -1.18 1.57 -4.32
C VAL A 77 -2.11 2.66 -4.85
N GLU A 78 -3.15 2.25 -5.55
CA GLU A 78 -4.18 3.14 -6.07
C GLU A 78 -5.51 2.84 -5.38
N ILE A 79 -6.10 3.87 -4.75
CA ILE A 79 -7.41 3.77 -4.09
C ILE A 79 -8.26 4.94 -4.57
N LYS A 80 -9.40 4.67 -5.20
CA LYS A 80 -10.36 5.69 -5.65
C LYS A 80 -9.71 6.81 -6.47
N GLY A 81 -8.79 6.45 -7.35
CA GLY A 81 -8.10 7.41 -8.22
C GLY A 81 -6.95 8.16 -7.56
N GLU A 82 -6.68 7.92 -6.30
CA GLU A 82 -5.57 8.50 -5.58
C GLU A 82 -4.44 7.49 -5.44
N TYR A 83 -3.19 7.96 -5.47
CA TYR A 83 -2.01 7.11 -5.39
C TYR A 83 -1.32 7.24 -4.05
N TYR A 84 -0.83 6.11 -3.55
CA TYR A 84 -0.16 6.04 -2.25
C TYR A 84 1.08 5.16 -2.36
N GLU A 85 2.10 5.46 -1.55
CA GLU A 85 3.18 4.52 -1.34
C GLU A 85 2.95 3.77 -0.03
N CYS A 86 3.24 2.48 -0.02
CA CYS A 86 3.19 1.66 1.18
C CYS A 86 4.58 1.68 1.82
N TYR A 87 4.72 2.29 2.99
CA TYR A 87 6.00 2.34 3.68
C TYR A 87 6.13 1.29 4.78
N LEU A 88 5.06 0.62 5.11
CA LEU A 88 5.09 -0.47 6.08
C LEU A 88 3.97 -1.44 5.77
N CYS A 89 4.31 -2.73 5.76
CA CYS A 89 3.34 -3.81 5.64
C CYS A 89 3.55 -4.73 6.84
N GLU A 90 2.53 -4.85 7.69
CA GLU A 90 2.59 -5.70 8.89
C GLU A 90 1.58 -6.82 8.81
N ASP A 91 1.92 -7.95 9.41
CA ASP A 91 0.94 -9.01 9.63
C ASP A 91 -0.07 -8.53 10.69
N SER A 92 -1.34 -8.47 10.31
CA SER A 92 -2.41 -8.17 11.24
C SER A 92 -2.77 -9.43 12.03
N ASP A 93 -2.94 -10.52 11.29
CA ASP A 93 -3.21 -11.84 11.84
C ASP A 93 -2.81 -12.89 10.80
N LYS A 94 -3.27 -14.13 10.98
CA LYS A 94 -2.95 -15.25 10.10
C LYS A 94 -3.45 -15.05 8.66
N PHE A 95 -4.49 -14.22 8.45
CA PHE A 95 -5.18 -14.10 7.17
C PHE A 95 -5.10 -12.71 6.57
N SER A 96 -4.53 -11.74 7.27
CA SER A 96 -4.59 -10.35 6.87
C SER A 96 -3.29 -9.61 7.07
N ASN A 97 -3.10 -8.56 6.28
CA ASN A 97 -2.00 -7.60 6.43
C ASN A 97 -2.56 -6.21 6.70
N TYR A 98 -1.82 -5.40 7.46
CA TYR A 98 -2.03 -3.96 7.54
C TYR A 98 -1.06 -3.27 6.61
N LEU A 99 -1.57 -2.35 5.79
CA LEU A 99 -0.77 -1.52 4.92
C LEU A 99 -0.85 -0.07 5.41
N TYR A 100 0.31 0.54 5.61
CA TYR A 100 0.43 1.92 6.05
C TYR A 100 0.82 2.76 4.85
N LEU A 101 -0.08 3.68 4.45
CA LEU A 101 0.00 4.34 3.16
C LEU A 101 0.19 5.84 3.31
N GLN A 102 1.08 6.39 2.50
CA GLN A 102 1.31 7.82 2.37
C GLN A 102 0.93 8.27 0.97
N LYS A 103 0.09 9.31 0.86
CA LYS A 103 -0.34 9.82 -0.42
C LYS A 103 0.83 10.39 -1.21
N VAL A 104 0.90 10.09 -2.49
CA VAL A 104 1.93 10.59 -3.38
C VAL A 104 1.29 11.22 -4.61
N LYS A 105 2.00 12.17 -5.20
CA LYS A 105 1.62 12.77 -6.48
C LYS A 105 2.42 12.10 -7.59
N LEU A 106 1.71 11.69 -8.61
CA LEU A 106 2.36 11.14 -9.81
C LEU A 106 2.47 12.20 -10.90
#